data_e69b91e187d10f85e732c2acbefe83f2
#
_entry.id   e69b91e187d10f85e732c2acbefe83f2
#
_cell.length_a   1.000
_cell.length_b   1.000
_cell.length_c   1.000
_cell.angle_alpha   90.00
_cell.angle_beta   90.00
_cell.angle_gamma   90.00
#
_symmetry.space_group_name_H-M   'P 1'
#
loop_
_entity.id
_entity.type
_entity.pdbx_description
1 polymer ?
#
loop_
_entity_poly.entity_id
_entity_poly.type
_entity_poly.pdbx_seq_one_letter_code
_entity_poly.pdbx_strand_id
1 'polypeptide(L)'
;MSFIRQNSKLVDEFWEKGIVESCPIYDMHGHMGEHYAIYFAAPNADEMVTLMRRANVAKLCFSHHFSLWATPHVGQAPALEAARKYPDILRFYCSINPHYPDQIKKDLAKVGEWIPYCVGLKFLPDYHMIPVSDPAYKPALEFAEALHLPILIHTWNGSPYDGPAVLRDVVPHYPHVTFMCAHCFNNNWTAAGNLERLLQH
;
A
#
# COMPACT_ATOMS: atom_id res chain seq x y z
N MET A 1 11.21 27.75 5.83
CA MET A 1 11.26 27.11 4.51
C MET A 1 10.14 27.70 3.68
N SER A 2 10.46 28.41 2.59
CA SER A 2 9.43 28.86 1.66
C SER A 2 8.91 27.65 0.89
N PHE A 3 7.64 27.33 1.04
CA PHE A 3 6.97 26.39 0.15
C PHE A 3 7.05 26.97 -1.26
N ILE A 4 7.80 26.32 -2.12
CA ILE A 4 7.77 26.63 -3.54
C ILE A 4 6.43 26.08 -4.05
N ARG A 5 5.46 26.99 -4.23
CA ARG A 5 4.18 26.68 -4.87
C ARG A 5 4.50 26.27 -6.30
N GLN A 6 4.34 25.01 -6.62
CA GLN A 6 4.45 24.59 -8.01
C GLN A 6 3.25 25.15 -8.77
N ASN A 7 3.46 25.62 -10.01
CA ASN A 7 2.38 26.05 -10.90
C ASN A 7 1.50 24.85 -11.30
N SER A 8 0.55 24.53 -10.43
CA SER A 8 -0.38 23.44 -10.65
C SER A 8 -1.79 23.90 -10.33
N LYS A 9 -2.68 23.83 -11.31
CA LYS A 9 -4.10 24.15 -11.12
C LYS A 9 -4.76 23.35 -10.01
N LEU A 10 -4.36 22.09 -9.79
CA LEU A 10 -4.89 21.24 -8.72
C LEU A 10 -4.42 21.73 -7.35
N VAL A 11 -3.17 22.17 -7.23
CA VAL A 11 -2.64 22.75 -5.99
C VAL A 11 -3.35 24.07 -5.68
N ASP A 12 -3.54 24.93 -6.66
CA ASP A 12 -4.25 26.19 -6.48
C ASP A 12 -5.70 25.96 -6.07
N GLU A 13 -6.41 25.04 -6.75
CA GLU A 13 -7.77 24.66 -6.40
C GLU A 13 -7.90 24.15 -4.95
N PHE A 14 -6.96 23.28 -4.53
CA PHE A 14 -6.95 22.79 -3.16
C PHE A 14 -6.75 23.91 -2.12
N TRP A 15 -5.82 24.83 -2.38
CA TRP A 15 -5.59 25.96 -1.47
C TRP A 15 -6.73 26.98 -1.42
N GLU A 16 -7.47 27.12 -2.50
CA GLU A 16 -8.62 28.03 -2.60
C GLU A 16 -9.89 27.43 -1.97
N LYS A 17 -10.14 26.12 -2.20
CA LYS A 17 -11.41 25.48 -1.83
C LYS A 17 -11.28 24.49 -0.67
N GLY A 18 -10.07 24.06 -0.32
CA GLY A 18 -9.83 22.97 0.63
C GLY A 18 -10.09 21.56 0.06
N ILE A 19 -10.43 21.47 -1.24
CA ILE A 19 -10.78 20.24 -1.94
C ILE A 19 -10.39 20.38 -3.42
N VAL A 20 -10.09 19.25 -4.08
CA VAL A 20 -9.93 19.19 -5.54
C VAL A 20 -11.19 18.58 -6.14
N GLU A 21 -11.93 19.37 -6.90
CA GLU A 21 -13.18 18.97 -7.57
C GLU A 21 -12.98 18.68 -9.05
N SER A 22 -11.97 19.30 -9.66
CA SER A 22 -11.72 19.26 -11.11
C SER A 22 -11.18 17.91 -11.59
N CYS A 23 -10.68 17.05 -10.69
CA CYS A 23 -10.29 15.71 -11.05
C CYS A 23 -10.56 14.71 -9.90
N PRO A 24 -10.92 13.44 -10.21
CA PRO A 24 -11.10 12.43 -9.18
C PRO A 24 -9.76 12.07 -8.54
N ILE A 25 -9.78 11.85 -7.22
CA ILE A 25 -8.61 11.41 -6.44
C ILE A 25 -8.68 9.89 -6.27
N TYR A 26 -7.59 9.21 -6.63
CA TYR A 26 -7.38 7.80 -6.31
C TYR A 26 -6.28 7.70 -5.26
N ASP A 27 -6.67 7.41 -4.02
CA ASP A 27 -5.73 7.19 -2.93
C ASP A 27 -5.31 5.71 -2.92
N MET A 28 -4.05 5.47 -3.26
CA MET A 28 -3.49 4.11 -3.37
C MET A 28 -2.83 3.63 -2.09
N HIS A 29 -2.79 4.44 -1.02
CA HIS A 29 -2.12 4.08 0.22
C HIS A 29 -2.88 4.56 1.46
N GLY A 30 -4.05 3.99 1.71
CA GLY A 30 -4.80 4.23 2.93
C GLY A 30 -4.62 3.14 3.98
N HIS A 31 -5.11 3.44 5.17
CA HIS A 31 -5.17 2.51 6.30
C HIS A 31 -6.54 2.55 6.97
N MET A 32 -7.01 1.40 7.46
CA MET A 32 -8.26 1.26 8.20
C MET A 32 -8.00 0.51 9.52
N GLY A 33 -8.86 0.74 10.50
CA GLY A 33 -8.74 0.14 11.82
C GLY A 33 -7.87 0.94 12.77
N GLU A 34 -8.01 0.66 14.05
CA GLU A 34 -7.24 1.31 15.10
C GLU A 34 -5.75 0.95 15.01
N HIS A 35 -4.92 1.87 15.49
CA HIS A 35 -3.48 1.70 15.58
C HIS A 35 -2.98 2.09 16.97
N TYR A 36 -2.15 1.24 17.57
CA TYR A 36 -1.70 1.43 18.96
C TYR A 36 -0.82 2.67 19.18
N ALA A 37 -0.11 3.13 18.15
CA ALA A 37 0.83 4.25 18.25
C ALA A 37 0.40 5.51 17.46
N ILE A 38 -0.69 5.44 16.70
CA ILE A 38 -1.17 6.54 15.85
C ILE A 38 -2.66 6.72 16.10
N TYR A 39 -3.07 7.94 16.43
CA TYR A 39 -4.48 8.26 16.53
C TYR A 39 -5.12 8.37 15.15
N PHE A 40 -6.16 7.57 14.94
CA PHE A 40 -7.02 7.63 13.77
C PHE A 40 -8.39 8.14 14.15
N ALA A 41 -8.76 9.31 13.67
CA ALA A 41 -10.04 9.94 13.99
C ALA A 41 -11.25 9.18 13.41
N ALA A 42 -11.04 8.44 12.32
CA ALA A 42 -12.09 7.69 11.62
C ALA A 42 -11.56 6.29 11.25
N PRO A 43 -11.41 5.37 12.23
CA PRO A 43 -10.80 4.06 12.01
C PRO A 43 -11.74 3.06 11.32
N ASN A 44 -13.04 3.29 11.31
CA ASN A 44 -14.03 2.38 10.72
C ASN A 44 -14.41 2.79 9.29
N ALA A 45 -14.97 1.84 8.55
CA ALA A 45 -15.31 2.02 7.14
C ALA A 45 -16.32 3.15 6.89
N ASP A 46 -17.33 3.32 7.75
CA ASP A 46 -18.43 4.27 7.54
C ASP A 46 -17.93 5.71 7.67
N GLU A 47 -17.17 5.97 8.72
CA GLU A 47 -16.56 7.29 8.95
C GLU A 47 -15.51 7.60 7.88
N MET A 48 -14.66 6.63 7.55
CA MET A 48 -13.63 6.79 6.52
C MET A 48 -14.27 7.13 5.16
N VAL A 49 -15.28 6.38 4.72
CA VAL A 49 -15.98 6.65 3.46
C VAL A 49 -16.65 8.02 3.46
N THR A 50 -17.23 8.42 4.61
CA THR A 50 -17.79 9.76 4.75
C THR A 50 -16.75 10.84 4.52
N LEU A 51 -15.56 10.71 5.14
CA LEU A 51 -14.46 11.66 4.94
C LEU A 51 -13.92 11.64 3.51
N MET A 52 -13.74 10.45 2.93
CA MET A 52 -13.25 10.31 1.55
C MET A 52 -14.19 10.97 0.53
N ARG A 53 -15.50 10.77 0.67
CA ARG A 53 -16.48 11.44 -0.19
C ARG A 53 -16.46 12.96 -0.05
N ARG A 54 -16.29 13.46 1.18
CA ARG A 54 -16.13 14.92 1.42
C ARG A 54 -14.86 15.49 0.78
N ALA A 55 -13.80 14.68 0.68
CA ALA A 55 -12.54 15.07 0.08
C ALA A 55 -12.46 14.81 -1.44
N ASN A 56 -13.57 14.40 -2.07
CA ASN A 56 -13.63 14.00 -3.48
C ASN A 56 -12.70 12.83 -3.84
N VAL A 57 -12.45 11.93 -2.89
CA VAL A 57 -11.72 10.69 -3.15
C VAL A 57 -12.64 9.69 -3.81
N ALA A 58 -12.37 9.38 -5.07
CA ALA A 58 -13.16 8.46 -5.88
C ALA A 58 -12.87 6.99 -5.58
N LYS A 59 -11.63 6.68 -5.21
CA LYS A 59 -11.20 5.34 -4.80
C LYS A 59 -10.18 5.44 -3.68
N LEU A 60 -10.29 4.53 -2.71
CA LEU A 60 -9.31 4.32 -1.66
C LEU A 60 -8.88 2.86 -1.67
N CYS A 61 -7.59 2.63 -1.88
CA CYS A 61 -6.96 1.33 -1.69
C CYS A 61 -6.26 1.31 -0.35
N PHE A 62 -6.64 0.41 0.53
CA PHE A 62 -6.19 0.43 1.91
C PHE A 62 -5.70 -0.94 2.42
N SER A 63 -4.95 -0.90 3.52
CA SER A 63 -4.62 -2.06 4.34
C SER A 63 -5.24 -1.90 5.72
N HIS A 64 -5.77 -2.98 6.28
CA HIS A 64 -6.28 -2.94 7.65
C HIS A 64 -5.12 -3.07 8.64
N HIS A 65 -5.06 -2.21 9.66
CA HIS A 65 -3.96 -2.19 10.62
C HIS A 65 -3.74 -3.54 11.31
N PHE A 66 -4.80 -4.24 11.68
CA PHE A 66 -4.66 -5.55 12.32
C PHE A 66 -3.97 -6.60 11.43
N SER A 67 -4.07 -6.49 10.11
CA SER A 67 -3.36 -7.38 9.20
C SER A 67 -1.87 -7.04 9.04
N LEU A 68 -1.45 -5.86 9.48
CA LEU A 68 -0.07 -5.39 9.33
C LEU A 68 0.84 -5.86 10.46
N TRP A 69 0.29 -6.00 11.68
CA TRP A 69 1.10 -6.18 12.90
C TRP A 69 1.28 -7.63 13.32
N ALA A 70 0.18 -8.39 13.29
CA ALA A 70 0.14 -9.74 13.80
C ALA A 70 -0.21 -10.73 12.69
N THR A 71 -1.14 -11.61 12.97
CA THR A 71 -1.65 -12.60 12.00
C THR A 71 -2.51 -11.91 10.94
N PRO A 72 -2.10 -11.88 9.67
CA PRO A 72 -2.75 -11.08 8.63
C PRO A 72 -4.26 -11.31 8.50
N HIS A 73 -4.72 -12.56 8.67
CA HIS A 73 -6.14 -12.90 8.52
C HIS A 73 -7.08 -12.15 9.47
N VAL A 74 -6.59 -11.68 10.61
CA VAL A 74 -7.39 -10.91 11.59
C VAL A 74 -7.86 -9.59 10.99
N GLY A 75 -7.03 -8.94 10.18
CA GLY A 75 -7.39 -7.68 9.51
C GLY A 75 -7.96 -7.87 8.12
N GLN A 76 -7.69 -8.98 7.44
CA GLN A 76 -8.17 -9.20 6.07
C GLN A 76 -9.67 -9.44 5.99
N ALA A 77 -10.26 -10.11 6.99
CA ALA A 77 -11.71 -10.30 7.04
C ALA A 77 -12.48 -8.97 7.13
N PRO A 78 -12.21 -8.06 8.09
CA PRO A 78 -12.87 -6.75 8.13
C PRO A 78 -12.53 -5.87 6.93
N ALA A 79 -11.34 -6.00 6.33
CA ALA A 79 -11.01 -5.28 5.10
C ALA A 79 -11.89 -5.70 3.92
N LEU A 80 -12.09 -7.00 3.74
CA LEU A 80 -12.98 -7.54 2.71
C LEU A 80 -14.44 -7.14 2.96
N GLU A 81 -14.90 -7.18 4.21
CA GLU A 81 -16.25 -6.75 4.59
C GLU A 81 -16.47 -5.27 4.25
N ALA A 82 -15.52 -4.40 4.61
CA ALA A 82 -15.58 -2.99 4.29
C ALA A 82 -15.62 -2.72 2.78
N ALA A 83 -14.77 -3.42 2.01
CA ALA A 83 -14.74 -3.28 0.56
C ALA A 83 -16.03 -3.81 -0.12
N ARG A 84 -16.66 -4.85 0.43
CA ARG A 84 -17.97 -5.33 -0.03
C ARG A 84 -19.11 -4.38 0.32
N LYS A 85 -19.03 -3.74 1.48
CA LYS A 85 -20.03 -2.74 1.92
C LYS A 85 -19.99 -1.48 1.06
N TYR A 86 -18.79 -1.07 0.62
CA TYR A 86 -18.56 0.15 -0.17
C TYR A 86 -17.81 -0.14 -1.48
N PRO A 87 -18.39 -0.94 -2.39
CA PRO A 87 -17.72 -1.39 -3.60
C PRO A 87 -17.49 -0.27 -4.63
N ASP A 88 -18.15 0.85 -4.46
CA ASP A 88 -17.97 2.05 -5.28
C ASP A 88 -16.67 2.80 -4.96
N ILE A 89 -16.17 2.72 -3.72
CA ILE A 89 -15.04 3.51 -3.27
C ILE A 89 -13.88 2.70 -2.68
N LEU A 90 -14.13 1.61 -1.93
CA LEU A 90 -13.10 0.87 -1.21
C LEU A 90 -12.52 -0.30 -1.99
N ARG A 91 -11.19 -0.44 -1.89
CA ARG A 91 -10.42 -1.63 -2.29
C ARG A 91 -9.38 -1.91 -1.22
N PHE A 92 -9.00 -3.17 -1.06
CA PHE A 92 -7.98 -3.50 -0.06
C PHE A 92 -6.81 -4.28 -0.67
N TYR A 93 -5.69 -4.24 0.05
CA TYR A 93 -4.52 -5.06 -0.22
C TYR A 93 -4.49 -6.26 0.73
N CYS A 94 -4.20 -7.44 0.20
CA CYS A 94 -3.89 -8.61 1.00
C CYS A 94 -2.52 -8.43 1.66
N SER A 95 -2.49 -8.30 2.98
CA SER A 95 -1.26 -8.10 3.74
C SER A 95 -0.50 -9.41 3.92
N ILE A 96 0.81 -9.37 3.69
CA ILE A 96 1.72 -10.50 3.77
C ILE A 96 2.64 -10.32 4.97
N ASN A 97 2.67 -11.29 5.87
CA ASN A 97 3.63 -11.33 6.97
C ASN A 97 4.49 -12.60 6.85
N PRO A 98 5.79 -12.48 6.57
CA PRO A 98 6.67 -13.62 6.29
C PRO A 98 6.91 -14.53 7.50
N HIS A 99 6.56 -14.09 8.71
CA HIS A 99 6.59 -14.96 9.90
C HIS A 99 5.50 -16.05 9.90
N TYR A 100 4.52 -15.97 8.99
CA TYR A 100 3.38 -16.90 8.94
C TYR A 100 3.25 -17.56 7.55
N PRO A 101 4.21 -18.44 7.16
CA PRO A 101 4.25 -19.00 5.80
C PRO A 101 3.00 -19.81 5.43
N ASP A 102 2.41 -20.52 6.39
CA ASP A 102 1.17 -21.28 6.14
C ASP A 102 -0.06 -20.36 5.98
N GLN A 103 -0.05 -19.21 6.67
CA GLN A 103 -1.11 -18.22 6.48
C GLN A 103 -0.98 -17.54 5.11
N ILE A 104 0.24 -17.23 4.66
CA ILE A 104 0.48 -16.71 3.31
C ILE A 104 -0.16 -17.61 2.26
N LYS A 105 0.11 -18.92 2.30
CA LYS A 105 -0.47 -19.90 1.36
C LYS A 105 -2.00 -19.88 1.36
N LYS A 106 -2.61 -19.84 2.57
CA LYS A 106 -4.07 -19.81 2.73
C LYS A 106 -4.68 -18.52 2.17
N ASP A 107 -4.03 -17.39 2.40
CA ASP A 107 -4.53 -16.09 1.96
C ASP A 107 -4.38 -15.93 0.45
N LEU A 108 -3.23 -16.29 -0.12
CA LEU A 108 -3.01 -16.28 -1.58
C LEU A 108 -4.02 -17.16 -2.32
N ALA A 109 -4.36 -18.34 -1.78
CA ALA A 109 -5.37 -19.22 -2.36
C ALA A 109 -6.77 -18.57 -2.40
N LYS A 110 -7.05 -17.59 -1.53
CA LYS A 110 -8.33 -16.87 -1.48
C LYS A 110 -8.36 -15.57 -2.29
N VAL A 111 -7.21 -15.04 -2.68
CA VAL A 111 -7.14 -13.75 -3.40
C VAL A 111 -8.02 -13.75 -4.64
N GLY A 112 -8.07 -14.86 -5.38
CA GLY A 112 -8.94 -15.00 -6.54
C GLY A 112 -10.43 -14.85 -6.24
N GLU A 113 -10.87 -15.29 -5.05
CA GLU A 113 -12.26 -15.14 -4.58
C GLU A 113 -12.54 -13.71 -4.10
N TRP A 114 -11.50 -12.96 -3.72
CA TRP A 114 -11.61 -11.60 -3.22
C TRP A 114 -11.60 -10.53 -4.31
N ILE A 115 -11.22 -10.87 -5.53
CA ILE A 115 -11.35 -9.96 -6.68
C ILE A 115 -12.85 -9.72 -6.97
N PRO A 116 -13.30 -8.47 -7.24
CA PRO A 116 -12.50 -7.25 -7.48
C PRO A 116 -12.20 -6.39 -6.24
N TYR A 117 -12.43 -6.88 -5.04
CA TYR A 117 -12.24 -6.11 -3.80
C TYR A 117 -10.78 -6.04 -3.36
N CYS A 118 -10.04 -7.15 -3.49
CA CYS A 118 -8.60 -7.21 -3.31
C CYS A 118 -7.91 -6.80 -4.61
N VAL A 119 -7.04 -5.78 -4.55
CA VAL A 119 -6.40 -5.20 -5.75
C VAL A 119 -4.90 -5.41 -5.80
N GLY A 120 -4.31 -6.07 -4.84
CA GLY A 120 -2.87 -6.31 -4.77
C GLY A 120 -2.44 -6.81 -3.41
N LEU A 121 -1.13 -6.85 -3.21
CA LEU A 121 -0.53 -7.28 -1.94
C LEU A 121 0.07 -6.08 -1.18
N LYS A 122 0.15 -6.19 0.15
CA LYS A 122 0.84 -5.23 1.02
C LYS A 122 1.98 -5.91 1.74
N PHE A 123 3.19 -5.34 1.64
CA PHE A 123 4.38 -5.78 2.35
C PHE A 123 4.87 -4.72 3.33
N LEU A 124 5.34 -5.16 4.50
CA LEU A 124 5.94 -4.32 5.54
C LEU A 124 7.28 -4.93 6.03
N PRO A 125 8.30 -5.02 5.20
CA PRO A 125 9.53 -5.71 5.56
C PRO A 125 10.23 -5.11 6.78
N ASP A 126 10.25 -3.78 6.91
CA ASP A 126 10.87 -3.07 8.03
C ASP A 126 10.17 -3.40 9.36
N TYR A 127 8.84 -3.43 9.39
CA TYR A 127 8.07 -3.79 10.59
C TYR A 127 8.20 -5.26 10.97
N HIS A 128 8.35 -6.13 9.99
CA HIS A 128 8.54 -7.57 10.21
C HIS A 128 10.01 -7.94 10.46
N MET A 129 10.95 -7.01 10.24
CA MET A 129 12.40 -7.22 10.36
C MET A 129 12.91 -8.39 9.52
N ILE A 130 12.31 -8.60 8.36
CA ILE A 130 12.69 -9.59 7.35
C ILE A 130 12.82 -8.86 6.02
N PRO A 131 14.00 -8.89 5.36
CA PRO A 131 14.18 -8.18 4.10
C PRO A 131 13.28 -8.75 3.01
N VAL A 132 12.78 -7.90 2.11
CA VAL A 132 11.90 -8.34 1.02
C VAL A 132 12.59 -9.33 0.08
N SER A 133 13.91 -9.41 0.09
CA SER A 133 14.72 -10.42 -0.62
C SER A 133 14.75 -11.79 0.05
N ASP A 134 14.23 -11.92 1.27
CA ASP A 134 14.19 -13.19 1.99
C ASP A 134 13.26 -14.20 1.29
N PRO A 135 13.66 -15.49 1.21
CA PRO A 135 12.83 -16.55 0.62
C PRO A 135 11.41 -16.66 1.17
N ALA A 136 11.16 -16.17 2.39
CA ALA A 136 9.82 -16.16 2.98
C ALA A 136 8.81 -15.27 2.22
N TYR A 137 9.28 -14.25 1.49
CA TYR A 137 8.44 -13.43 0.60
C TYR A 137 8.21 -14.05 -0.78
N LYS A 138 9.05 -15.02 -1.18
CA LYS A 138 9.04 -15.58 -2.53
C LYS A 138 7.66 -16.09 -2.99
N PRO A 139 6.88 -16.84 -2.17
CA PRO A 139 5.56 -17.30 -2.61
C PRO A 139 4.61 -16.16 -2.98
N ALA A 140 4.67 -15.04 -2.26
CA ALA A 140 3.84 -13.88 -2.53
C ALA A 140 4.33 -13.08 -3.74
N LEU A 141 5.63 -12.96 -3.92
CA LEU A 141 6.25 -12.33 -5.09
C LEU A 141 5.93 -13.10 -6.38
N GLU A 142 6.11 -14.42 -6.38
CA GLU A 142 5.78 -15.30 -7.52
C GLU A 142 4.28 -15.28 -7.84
N PHE A 143 3.43 -15.23 -6.82
CA PHE A 143 1.98 -15.12 -7.01
C PHE A 143 1.61 -13.78 -7.66
N ALA A 144 2.18 -12.68 -7.18
CA ALA A 144 1.95 -11.35 -7.76
C ALA A 144 2.46 -11.27 -9.21
N GLU A 145 3.63 -11.85 -9.50
CA GLU A 145 4.19 -11.93 -10.84
C GLU A 145 3.28 -12.69 -11.80
N ALA A 146 2.80 -13.86 -11.38
CA ALA A 146 1.94 -14.71 -12.22
C ALA A 146 0.58 -14.08 -12.55
N LEU A 147 0.06 -13.23 -11.67
CA LEU A 147 -1.24 -12.58 -11.85
C LEU A 147 -1.13 -11.08 -12.19
N HIS A 148 0.08 -10.56 -12.40
CA HIS A 148 0.36 -9.14 -12.65
C HIS A 148 -0.25 -8.22 -11.59
N LEU A 149 -0.23 -8.65 -10.33
CA LEU A 149 -0.78 -7.88 -9.22
C LEU A 149 0.22 -6.84 -8.73
N PRO A 150 -0.24 -5.63 -8.39
CA PRO A 150 0.63 -4.64 -7.75
C PRO A 150 0.97 -5.05 -6.31
N ILE A 151 2.16 -4.65 -5.87
CA ILE A 151 2.60 -4.77 -4.48
C ILE A 151 2.83 -3.37 -3.92
N LEU A 152 2.03 -2.98 -2.94
CA LEU A 152 2.31 -1.79 -2.12
C LEU A 152 3.30 -2.20 -1.03
N ILE A 153 4.54 -1.77 -1.17
CA ILE A 153 5.61 -2.09 -0.23
C ILE A 153 5.94 -0.88 0.64
N HIS A 154 6.01 -1.07 1.97
CA HIS A 154 6.60 -0.09 2.86
C HIS A 154 8.06 0.11 2.48
N THR A 155 8.52 1.36 2.43
CA THR A 155 9.91 1.65 2.08
C THR A 155 10.50 2.73 2.98
N TRP A 156 11.75 2.51 3.41
CA TRP A 156 12.46 3.46 4.25
C TRP A 156 13.91 3.61 3.79
N ASN A 157 14.39 4.84 3.66
CA ASN A 157 15.76 5.09 3.25
C ASN A 157 16.75 4.54 4.30
N GLY A 158 17.72 3.74 3.84
CA GLY A 158 18.70 3.10 4.70
C GLY A 158 18.22 1.86 5.47
N SER A 159 16.95 1.48 5.33
CA SER A 159 16.46 0.21 5.89
C SER A 159 17.15 -0.98 5.22
N PRO A 160 17.65 -1.95 6.01
CA PRO A 160 18.18 -3.20 5.48
C PRO A 160 17.09 -4.17 5.02
N TYR A 161 15.82 -3.82 5.19
CA TYR A 161 14.68 -4.69 4.90
C TYR A 161 13.93 -4.28 3.63
N ASP A 162 13.82 -2.98 3.35
CA ASP A 162 13.02 -2.41 2.25
C ASP A 162 13.61 -1.13 1.64
N GLY A 163 14.88 -0.86 1.93
CA GLY A 163 15.60 0.27 1.34
C GLY A 163 15.92 0.06 -0.15
N PRO A 164 16.35 1.12 -0.86
CA PRO A 164 16.63 1.06 -2.30
C PRO A 164 17.60 -0.05 -2.71
N ALA A 165 18.61 -0.32 -1.88
CA ALA A 165 19.60 -1.37 -2.18
C ALA A 165 18.98 -2.77 -2.19
N VAL A 166 18.03 -3.04 -1.27
CA VAL A 166 17.34 -4.34 -1.22
C VAL A 166 16.37 -4.48 -2.39
N LEU A 167 15.61 -3.42 -2.71
CA LEU A 167 14.67 -3.44 -3.82
C LEU A 167 15.35 -3.58 -5.18
N ARG A 168 16.54 -2.99 -5.37
CA ARG A 168 17.33 -3.20 -6.58
C ARG A 168 17.56 -4.67 -6.88
N ASP A 169 17.79 -5.47 -5.85
CA ASP A 169 18.13 -6.89 -6.00
C ASP A 169 16.85 -7.78 -6.15
N VAL A 170 15.66 -7.22 -5.93
CA VAL A 170 14.39 -7.96 -6.02
C VAL A 170 13.59 -7.60 -7.27
N VAL A 171 13.39 -6.31 -7.51
CA VAL A 171 12.47 -5.82 -8.56
C VAL A 171 12.76 -6.38 -9.95
N PRO A 172 14.01 -6.52 -10.42
CA PRO A 172 14.30 -7.06 -11.75
C PRO A 172 13.87 -8.51 -11.97
N HIS A 173 13.67 -9.27 -10.89
CA HIS A 173 13.24 -10.66 -10.98
C HIS A 173 11.73 -10.84 -11.16
N TYR A 174 10.96 -9.75 -11.02
CA TYR A 174 9.49 -9.75 -11.09
C TYR A 174 9.00 -8.63 -12.02
N PRO A 175 9.27 -8.73 -13.34
CA PRO A 175 9.03 -7.64 -14.29
C PRO A 175 7.55 -7.33 -14.53
N HIS A 176 6.63 -8.25 -14.19
CA HIS A 176 5.19 -8.03 -14.34
C HIS A 176 4.54 -7.49 -13.04
N VAL A 177 5.29 -7.37 -11.96
CA VAL A 177 4.82 -6.76 -10.72
C VAL A 177 5.00 -5.24 -10.77
N THR A 178 3.95 -4.48 -10.51
CA THR A 178 4.06 -3.05 -10.25
C THR A 178 4.38 -2.83 -8.77
N PHE A 179 5.64 -2.50 -8.47
CA PHE A 179 6.05 -2.14 -7.11
C PHE A 179 5.71 -0.69 -6.81
N MET A 180 4.83 -0.46 -5.86
CA MET A 180 4.48 0.88 -5.35
C MET A 180 5.26 1.14 -4.06
N CYS A 181 6.31 1.94 -4.14
CA CYS A 181 7.18 2.27 -3.00
C CYS A 181 6.50 3.32 -2.10
N ALA A 182 5.88 2.86 -1.02
CA ALA A 182 5.23 3.73 -0.05
C ALA A 182 6.23 4.69 0.60
N HIS A 183 5.75 5.88 0.98
CA HIS A 183 6.54 6.93 1.65
C HIS A 183 7.71 7.48 0.82
N CYS A 184 7.91 7.04 -0.42
CA CYS A 184 9.06 7.45 -1.25
C CYS A 184 10.38 7.38 -0.46
N PHE A 185 10.64 6.25 0.21
CA PHE A 185 11.79 6.06 1.09
C PHE A 185 11.92 7.14 2.18
N ASN A 186 10.84 7.37 2.93
CA ASN A 186 10.73 8.42 3.96
C ASN A 186 10.86 9.84 3.37
N ASN A 187 10.10 10.12 2.30
CA ASN A 187 10.17 11.38 1.56
C ASN A 187 11.59 11.72 1.03
N ASN A 188 12.42 10.71 0.83
CA ASN A 188 13.74 10.87 0.26
C ASN A 188 13.72 10.69 -1.25
N TRP A 189 13.37 11.75 -1.96
CA TRP A 189 13.31 11.76 -3.43
C TRP A 189 14.64 11.40 -4.10
N THR A 190 15.78 11.66 -3.43
CA THR A 190 17.10 11.24 -3.93
C THR A 190 17.22 9.72 -3.88
N ALA A 191 16.74 9.07 -2.83
CA ALA A 191 16.76 7.62 -2.72
C ALA A 191 15.85 6.96 -3.76
N ALA A 192 14.65 7.53 -4.01
CA ALA A 192 13.76 7.07 -5.06
C ALA A 192 14.39 7.20 -6.47
N GLY A 193 14.99 8.34 -6.78
CA GLY A 193 15.70 8.55 -8.04
C GLY A 193 16.96 7.69 -8.18
N ASN A 194 17.59 7.29 -7.09
CA ASN A 194 18.71 6.33 -7.12
C ASN A 194 18.22 4.91 -7.46
N LEU A 195 17.08 4.49 -6.92
CA LEU A 195 16.49 3.20 -7.28
C LEU A 195 16.13 3.18 -8.78
N GLU A 196 15.44 4.21 -9.27
CA GLU A 196 15.09 4.32 -10.68
C GLU A 196 16.34 4.17 -11.59
N ARG A 197 17.42 4.90 -11.28
CA ARG A 197 18.68 4.79 -12.03
C ARG A 197 19.32 3.40 -11.97
N LEU A 198 19.22 2.74 -10.82
CA LEU A 198 19.77 1.39 -10.65
C LEU A 198 18.99 0.31 -11.41
N LEU A 199 17.70 0.55 -11.65
CA LEU A 199 16.84 -0.37 -12.41
C LEU A 199 16.96 -0.20 -13.94
N GLN A 200 17.56 0.88 -14.41
CA GLN A 200 17.79 1.14 -15.84
C GLN A 200 19.03 0.46 -16.41
N HIS A 201 19.85 -0.17 -15.57
CA HIS A 201 21.09 -0.88 -15.92
C HIS A 201 21.03 -2.35 -15.54
#